data_c40392a106c597f61119b417c95d0276
#
_entry.id   c40392a106c597f61119b417c95d0276
#
_cell.length_a   1.000
_cell.length_b   1.000
_cell.length_c   1.000
_cell.angle_alpha   90.00
_cell.angle_beta   90.00
_cell.angle_gamma   90.00
#
_symmetry.space_group_name_H-M   'P 1'
#
loop_
_entity.id
_entity.type
_entity.pdbx_description
1 polymer ?
#
loop_
_entity_poly.entity_id
_entity_poly.type
_entity_poly.pdbx_seq_one_letter_code
_entity_poly.pdbx_strand_id
1 'polypeptide(L)'
;MKNALKSSFWKDCKNFLDQNHIAYFVDAIDGDMAEHSASIDGDVLETFRKYCLYGGLSNFKNLWLYANGLFDNKAEKAAPPEKYSWAGIYDPGAESRFQKTLSDFEAAHPYGDRPVLGLLFYRDEWIWDDTAYVNAFLEEAEKEGYAVLPVFANGFIDESAGMPSLSEVLETY
;
A
#
# COMPACT_ATOMS: atom_id res chain seq x y z
N MET A 1 -6.17 12.77 11.37
CA MET A 1 -4.80 13.30 11.31
C MET A 1 -4.72 14.82 11.23
N LYS A 2 -5.54 15.54 10.42
CA LYS A 2 -5.57 17.03 10.36
C LYS A 2 -5.57 17.73 11.72
N ASN A 3 -6.22 17.17 12.75
CA ASN A 3 -6.28 17.75 14.09
C ASN A 3 -5.01 17.50 14.93
N ALA A 4 -4.27 16.42 14.67
CA ALA A 4 -3.05 16.11 15.43
C ALA A 4 -1.92 17.08 15.11
N LEU A 5 -1.74 17.44 13.82
CA LEU A 5 -0.71 18.38 13.36
C LEU A 5 -0.99 19.84 13.78
N LYS A 6 -2.24 20.15 14.17
CA LYS A 6 -2.64 21.47 14.73
C LYS A 6 -2.57 21.50 16.25
N SER A 7 -2.29 20.38 16.90
CA SER A 7 -2.21 20.29 18.36
C SER A 7 -1.01 21.07 18.93
N SER A 8 -1.13 21.51 20.18
CA SER A 8 0.01 22.10 20.91
C SER A 8 1.16 21.10 21.01
N PHE A 9 0.85 19.82 21.24
CA PHE A 9 1.84 18.75 21.31
C PHE A 9 2.70 18.66 20.04
N TRP A 10 2.08 18.69 18.85
CA TRP A 10 2.86 18.69 17.60
C TRP A 10 3.76 19.92 17.48
N LYS A 11 3.27 21.10 17.84
CA LYS A 11 4.08 22.32 17.82
C LYS A 11 5.30 22.21 18.73
N ASP A 12 5.13 21.64 19.91
CA ASP A 12 6.23 21.44 20.86
C ASP A 12 7.23 20.41 20.33
N CYS A 13 6.76 19.29 19.75
CA CYS A 13 7.62 18.32 19.07
C CYS A 13 8.41 18.96 17.92
N LYS A 14 7.72 19.71 17.06
CA LYS A 14 8.36 20.43 15.95
C LYS A 14 9.44 21.39 16.43
N ASN A 15 9.14 22.19 17.42
CA ASN A 15 10.11 23.13 18.02
C ASN A 15 11.34 22.39 18.57
N PHE A 16 11.13 21.26 19.25
CA PHE A 16 12.22 20.44 19.76
C PHE A 16 13.11 19.91 18.63
N LEU A 17 12.51 19.34 17.57
CA LEU A 17 13.23 18.80 16.42
C LEU A 17 14.04 19.90 15.71
N ASP A 18 13.41 21.07 15.46
CA ASP A 18 14.06 22.22 14.82
C ASP A 18 15.23 22.77 15.66
N GLN A 19 15.05 22.92 16.97
CA GLN A 19 16.09 23.41 17.88
C GLN A 19 17.29 22.46 17.99
N ASN A 20 17.06 21.16 17.81
CA ASN A 20 18.12 20.15 17.87
C ASN A 20 18.64 19.73 16.49
N HIS A 21 18.24 20.42 15.42
CA HIS A 21 18.63 20.14 14.03
C HIS A 21 18.37 18.69 13.62
N ILE A 22 17.28 18.11 14.12
CA ILE A 22 16.86 16.75 13.77
C ILE A 22 15.99 16.84 12.52
N ALA A 23 16.42 16.19 11.43
CA ALA A 23 15.63 16.05 10.23
C ALA A 23 14.41 15.15 10.48
N TYR A 24 13.26 15.54 9.97
CA TYR A 24 12.03 14.76 10.09
C TYR A 24 11.14 14.97 8.86
N PHE A 25 10.31 13.98 8.58
CA PHE A 25 9.17 14.14 7.70
C PHE A 25 7.93 13.53 8.35
N VAL A 26 6.77 14.00 7.94
CA VAL A 26 5.49 13.47 8.39
C VAL A 26 4.75 12.95 7.18
N ASP A 27 4.44 11.65 7.19
CA ASP A 27 3.55 11.04 6.21
C ASP A 27 2.11 11.45 6.54
N ALA A 28 1.57 12.37 5.75
CA ALA A 28 0.22 12.88 5.90
C ALA A 28 -0.60 12.52 4.66
N ILE A 29 -1.69 11.80 4.85
CA ILE A 29 -2.64 11.44 3.78
C ILE A 29 -3.24 12.72 3.15
N ASP A 30 -3.40 13.76 3.98
CA ASP A 30 -4.02 15.02 3.58
C ASP A 30 -3.11 16.20 3.93
N GLY A 31 -2.28 16.64 3.07
CA GLY A 31 -1.56 17.87 3.34
C GLY A 31 -0.26 18.03 2.58
N ASP A 32 0.24 19.23 2.63
CA ASP A 32 1.55 19.54 2.10
C ASP A 32 2.61 18.96 3.04
N MET A 33 3.22 17.85 2.65
CA MET A 33 4.30 17.22 3.41
C MET A 33 5.49 18.18 3.59
N ALA A 34 5.71 19.10 2.66
CA ALA A 34 6.76 20.11 2.77
C ALA A 34 6.52 21.05 3.95
N GLU A 35 5.25 21.33 4.28
CA GLU A 35 4.89 22.18 5.43
C GLU A 35 5.24 21.52 6.78
N HIS A 36 5.33 20.20 6.81
CA HIS A 36 5.54 19.38 8.00
C HIS A 36 6.90 18.66 8.04
N SER A 37 7.80 19.01 7.13
CA SER A 37 9.15 18.44 7.07
C SER A 37 10.18 19.53 7.19
N ALA A 38 11.31 19.23 7.81
CA ALA A 38 12.39 20.18 7.97
C ALA A 38 13.74 19.58 7.58
N SER A 39 14.58 20.42 6.98
CA SER A 39 15.96 20.09 6.64
C SER A 39 16.11 18.89 5.68
N ILE A 40 15.05 18.60 4.89
CA ILE A 40 15.03 17.51 3.92
C ILE A 40 14.90 18.12 2.52
N ASP A 41 15.75 17.70 1.62
CA ASP A 41 15.69 18.07 0.21
C ASP A 41 14.39 17.58 -0.44
N GLY A 42 13.83 18.35 -1.39
CA GLY A 42 12.56 18.05 -2.03
C GLY A 42 12.54 16.70 -2.75
N ASP A 43 13.62 16.31 -3.40
CA ASP A 43 13.71 15.02 -4.11
C ASP A 43 13.79 13.86 -3.11
N VAL A 44 14.46 14.07 -1.99
CA VAL A 44 14.53 13.10 -0.88
C VAL A 44 13.14 12.93 -0.28
N LEU A 45 12.43 14.02 -0.01
CA LEU A 45 11.06 14.00 0.53
C LEU A 45 10.09 13.27 -0.41
N GLU A 46 10.16 13.53 -1.70
CA GLU A 46 9.32 12.85 -2.70
C GLU A 46 9.62 11.35 -2.78
N THR A 47 10.89 10.95 -2.61
CA THR A 47 11.27 9.55 -2.55
C THR A 47 10.70 8.85 -1.31
N PHE A 48 10.79 9.48 -0.14
CA PHE A 48 10.15 8.97 1.08
C PHE A 48 8.64 8.81 0.90
N ARG A 49 7.99 9.83 0.33
CA ARG A 49 6.56 9.79 0.04
C ARG A 49 6.17 8.61 -0.85
N LYS A 50 6.94 8.34 -1.91
CA LYS A 50 6.67 7.19 -2.80
C LYS A 50 6.79 5.85 -2.09
N TYR A 51 7.80 5.65 -1.24
CA TYR A 51 7.90 4.43 -0.45
C TYR A 51 6.68 4.23 0.46
N CYS A 52 6.25 5.28 1.17
CA CYS A 52 5.08 5.23 2.04
C CYS A 52 3.79 4.99 1.24
N LEU A 53 3.58 5.76 0.15
CA LEU A 53 2.38 5.69 -0.68
C LEU A 53 2.20 4.32 -1.34
N TYR A 54 3.28 3.77 -1.88
CA TYR A 54 3.22 2.47 -2.57
C TYR A 54 3.10 1.32 -1.59
N GLY A 55 3.63 1.47 -0.37
CA GLY A 55 3.50 0.51 0.72
C GLY A 55 4.24 -0.82 0.46
N GLY A 56 3.99 -1.79 1.32
CA GLY A 56 4.52 -3.13 1.22
C GLY A 56 5.91 -3.32 1.84
N LEU A 57 6.21 -4.57 2.19
CA LEU A 57 7.42 -4.93 2.93
C LEU A 57 8.71 -4.53 2.22
N SER A 58 8.78 -4.71 0.89
CA SER A 58 9.95 -4.35 0.09
C SER A 58 10.20 -2.85 0.10
N ASN A 59 9.15 -2.04 -0.11
CA ASN A 59 9.27 -0.59 -0.06
C ASN A 59 9.66 -0.09 1.34
N PHE A 60 9.11 -0.68 2.40
CA PHE A 60 9.47 -0.30 3.78
C PHE A 60 10.92 -0.67 4.13
N LYS A 61 11.40 -1.85 3.70
CA LYS A 61 12.81 -2.19 3.83
C LYS A 61 13.69 -1.16 3.10
N ASN A 62 13.34 -0.83 1.86
CA ASN A 62 14.09 0.12 1.06
C ASN A 62 13.99 1.57 1.59
N LEU A 63 12.86 1.96 2.16
CA LEU A 63 12.71 3.23 2.90
C LEU A 63 13.75 3.35 4.02
N TRP A 64 13.90 2.28 4.81
CA TRP A 64 14.91 2.24 5.88
C TRP A 64 16.34 2.31 5.34
N LEU A 65 16.65 1.54 4.30
CA LEU A 65 17.97 1.57 3.65
C LEU A 65 18.27 2.94 3.04
N TYR A 66 17.27 3.57 2.41
CA TYR A 66 17.39 4.90 1.84
C TYR A 66 17.65 5.95 2.93
N ALA A 67 16.91 5.91 4.03
CA ALA A 67 17.13 6.78 5.18
C ALA A 67 18.56 6.64 5.74
N ASN A 68 19.02 5.40 5.94
CA ASN A 68 20.38 5.15 6.41
C ASN A 68 21.44 5.68 5.43
N GLY A 69 21.24 5.52 4.11
CA GLY A 69 22.13 5.98 3.08
C GLY A 69 22.33 7.50 3.03
N LEU A 70 21.38 8.28 3.58
CA LEU A 70 21.53 9.72 3.70
C LEU A 70 22.58 10.14 4.75
N PHE A 71 22.87 9.28 5.72
CA PHE A 71 23.77 9.54 6.84
C PHE A 71 25.05 8.71 6.80
N ASP A 72 25.05 7.57 6.11
CA ASP A 72 26.20 6.66 5.99
C ASP A 72 26.40 6.24 4.52
N ASN A 73 27.45 6.79 3.91
CA ASN A 73 27.85 6.46 2.54
C ASN A 73 28.25 4.99 2.33
N LYS A 74 28.41 4.21 3.40
CA LYS A 74 28.70 2.77 3.37
C LYS A 74 27.46 1.91 3.55
N ALA A 75 26.30 2.51 3.82
CA ALA A 75 25.05 1.79 3.94
C ALA A 75 24.72 1.03 2.63
N GLU A 76 24.01 -0.08 2.78
CA GLU A 76 23.48 -0.82 1.63
C GLU A 76 22.58 0.12 0.80
N LYS A 77 22.72 0.07 -0.53
CA LYS A 77 21.91 0.91 -1.41
C LYS A 77 20.47 0.42 -1.45
N ALA A 78 19.55 1.35 -1.24
CA ALA A 78 18.14 1.10 -1.42
C ALA A 78 17.79 0.91 -2.92
N ALA A 79 16.89 -0.03 -3.21
CA ALA A 79 16.23 -0.07 -4.51
C ALA A 79 15.20 1.08 -4.60
N PRO A 80 14.91 1.62 -5.79
CA PRO A 80 13.91 2.67 -5.95
C PRO A 80 12.52 2.21 -5.50
N PRO A 81 11.60 3.15 -5.14
CA PRO A 81 10.22 2.83 -4.78
C PRO A 81 9.51 2.06 -5.89
N GLU A 82 8.97 0.90 -5.56
CA GLU A 82 8.24 0.04 -6.49
C GLU A 82 6.73 0.27 -6.37
N LYS A 83 6.08 0.60 -7.51
CA LYS A 83 4.64 0.79 -7.56
C LYS A 83 3.94 -0.55 -7.79
N TYR A 84 3.22 -1.02 -6.79
CA TYR A 84 2.34 -2.19 -6.88
C TYR A 84 0.95 -1.80 -7.40
N SER A 85 0.20 -2.80 -7.89
CA SER A 85 -1.18 -2.59 -8.34
C SER A 85 -2.07 -2.01 -7.24
N TRP A 86 -2.96 -1.09 -7.62
CA TRP A 86 -3.92 -0.50 -6.68
C TRP A 86 -5.15 -1.38 -6.44
N ALA A 87 -5.47 -2.23 -7.42
CA ALA A 87 -6.54 -3.21 -7.35
C ALA A 87 -6.16 -4.44 -8.19
N GLY A 88 -6.78 -5.58 -7.92
CA GLY A 88 -6.56 -6.81 -8.64
C GLY A 88 -7.34 -7.97 -8.06
N ILE A 89 -7.32 -9.10 -8.74
CA ILE A 89 -7.90 -10.34 -8.25
C ILE A 89 -6.81 -11.13 -7.52
N TYR A 90 -7.00 -11.37 -6.23
CA TYR A 90 -6.05 -12.13 -5.43
C TYR A 90 -5.97 -13.59 -5.89
N ASP A 91 -4.75 -14.06 -6.10
CA ASP A 91 -4.47 -15.45 -6.51
C ASP A 91 -3.24 -15.95 -5.74
N PRO A 92 -3.42 -16.70 -4.64
CA PRO A 92 -2.30 -17.19 -3.84
C PRO A 92 -1.40 -18.17 -4.61
N GLY A 93 -1.89 -18.77 -5.71
CA GLY A 93 -1.14 -19.70 -6.55
C GLY A 93 -0.29 -19.02 -7.62
N ALA A 94 -0.55 -17.76 -7.95
CA ALA A 94 0.24 -17.01 -8.91
C ALA A 94 1.54 -16.48 -8.30
N GLU A 95 2.60 -16.37 -9.11
CA GLU A 95 3.91 -15.83 -8.67
C GLU A 95 3.78 -14.41 -8.09
N SER A 96 2.99 -13.55 -8.74
CA SER A 96 2.68 -12.18 -8.27
C SER A 96 1.63 -12.14 -7.16
N ARG A 97 1.04 -13.31 -6.81
CA ARG A 97 -0.07 -13.46 -5.87
C ARG A 97 -1.34 -12.70 -6.26
N PHE A 98 -1.47 -12.31 -7.54
CA PHE A 98 -2.69 -11.72 -8.08
C PHE A 98 -2.76 -11.86 -9.60
N GLN A 99 -3.97 -11.74 -10.14
CA GLN A 99 -4.26 -11.64 -11.57
C GLN A 99 -4.75 -10.22 -11.89
N LYS A 100 -4.35 -9.72 -13.07
CA LYS A 100 -4.74 -8.38 -13.51
C LYS A 100 -6.10 -8.35 -14.19
N THR A 101 -6.51 -9.47 -14.77
CA THR A 101 -7.76 -9.56 -15.52
C THR A 101 -8.62 -10.72 -15.02
N LEU A 102 -9.94 -10.54 -15.14
CA LEU A 102 -10.89 -11.61 -14.84
C LEU A 102 -10.66 -12.84 -15.73
N SER A 103 -10.36 -12.63 -17.01
CA SER A 103 -10.11 -13.72 -17.95
C SER A 103 -8.92 -14.59 -17.55
N ASP A 104 -7.82 -13.98 -17.06
CA ASP A 104 -6.65 -14.76 -16.61
C ASP A 104 -6.97 -15.56 -15.35
N PHE A 105 -7.75 -14.94 -14.43
CA PHE A 105 -8.19 -15.60 -13.22
C PHE A 105 -9.13 -16.78 -13.50
N GLU A 106 -10.15 -16.60 -14.35
CA GLU A 106 -11.10 -17.65 -14.75
C GLU A 106 -10.43 -18.80 -15.49
N ALA A 107 -9.39 -18.50 -16.28
CA ALA A 107 -8.61 -19.54 -16.95
C ALA A 107 -7.83 -20.41 -15.95
N ALA A 108 -7.32 -19.82 -14.86
CA ALA A 108 -6.62 -20.54 -13.79
C ALA A 108 -7.59 -21.22 -12.80
N HIS A 109 -8.74 -20.61 -12.55
CA HIS A 109 -9.74 -21.03 -11.56
C HIS A 109 -11.14 -21.13 -12.17
N PRO A 110 -11.42 -22.09 -13.06
CA PRO A 110 -12.71 -22.21 -13.73
C PRO A 110 -13.84 -22.45 -12.71
N TYR A 111 -14.88 -21.65 -12.80
CA TYR A 111 -16.02 -21.72 -11.85
C TYR A 111 -16.89 -22.97 -12.06
N GLY A 112 -17.02 -23.43 -13.32
CA GLY A 112 -17.96 -24.51 -13.68
C GLY A 112 -19.40 -24.08 -13.38
N ASP A 113 -20.18 -25.00 -12.81
CA ASP A 113 -21.57 -24.76 -12.41
C ASP A 113 -21.70 -24.25 -10.95
N ARG A 114 -20.57 -23.92 -10.29
CA ARG A 114 -20.56 -23.45 -8.90
C ARG A 114 -21.07 -22.02 -8.81
N PRO A 115 -21.87 -21.69 -7.79
CA PRO A 115 -22.19 -20.30 -7.53
C PRO A 115 -20.92 -19.51 -7.14
N VAL A 116 -20.82 -18.28 -7.62
CA VAL A 116 -19.64 -17.43 -7.39
C VAL A 116 -19.92 -16.44 -6.26
N LEU A 117 -19.01 -16.39 -5.29
CA LEU A 117 -19.01 -15.41 -4.21
C LEU A 117 -17.95 -14.34 -4.51
N GLY A 118 -18.34 -13.06 -4.57
CA GLY A 118 -17.42 -11.94 -4.58
C GLY A 118 -16.88 -11.67 -3.17
N LEU A 119 -15.57 -11.68 -2.98
CA LEU A 119 -14.92 -11.26 -1.74
C LEU A 119 -14.11 -10.00 -2.02
N LEU A 120 -14.54 -8.86 -1.46
CA LEU A 120 -13.79 -7.62 -1.54
C LEU A 120 -13.05 -7.37 -0.23
N PHE A 121 -11.74 -7.10 -0.32
CA PHE A 121 -10.91 -6.81 0.85
C PHE A 121 -9.91 -5.69 0.55
N TYR A 122 -9.26 -5.16 1.57
CA TYR A 122 -8.34 -4.05 1.41
C TYR A 122 -7.03 -4.50 0.77
N ARG A 123 -6.50 -3.64 -0.12
CA ARG A 123 -5.18 -3.82 -0.75
C ARG A 123 -4.08 -4.02 0.29
N ASP A 124 -4.22 -3.41 1.46
CA ASP A 124 -3.21 -3.48 2.51
C ASP A 124 -2.98 -4.91 2.99
N GLU A 125 -4.01 -5.74 3.10
CA GLU A 125 -3.83 -7.15 3.46
C GLU A 125 -2.97 -7.90 2.44
N TRP A 126 -3.18 -7.62 1.14
CA TRP A 126 -2.38 -8.23 0.08
C TRP A 126 -0.94 -7.76 0.11
N ILE A 127 -0.70 -6.42 0.20
CA ILE A 127 0.63 -5.84 0.04
C ILE A 127 1.51 -6.05 1.27
N TRP A 128 0.90 -6.21 2.46
CA TRP A 128 1.59 -6.51 3.71
C TRP A 128 1.69 -8.00 4.03
N ASP A 129 1.20 -8.87 3.13
CA ASP A 129 1.18 -10.33 3.29
C ASP A 129 0.32 -10.81 4.48
N ASP A 130 -0.73 -10.05 4.80
CA ASP A 130 -1.69 -10.37 5.87
C ASP A 130 -2.99 -10.95 5.31
N THR A 131 -2.85 -12.01 4.49
CA THR A 131 -3.96 -12.65 3.77
C THR A 131 -4.43 -13.96 4.39
N ALA A 132 -4.02 -14.28 5.62
CA ALA A 132 -4.35 -15.56 6.26
C ALA A 132 -5.87 -15.79 6.36
N TYR A 133 -6.64 -14.77 6.73
CA TYR A 133 -8.10 -14.88 6.84
C TYR A 133 -8.78 -14.97 5.45
N VAL A 134 -8.20 -14.31 4.43
CA VAL A 134 -8.67 -14.42 3.05
C VAL A 134 -8.49 -15.84 2.58
N ASN A 135 -7.32 -16.43 2.76
CA ASN A 135 -7.04 -17.81 2.39
C ASN A 135 -7.98 -18.80 3.10
N ALA A 136 -8.20 -18.62 4.40
CA ALA A 136 -9.14 -19.45 5.16
C ALA A 136 -10.58 -19.35 4.60
N PHE A 137 -11.01 -18.16 4.19
CA PHE A 137 -12.31 -17.97 3.55
C PHE A 137 -12.40 -18.70 2.20
N LEU A 138 -11.34 -18.57 1.35
CA LEU A 138 -11.29 -19.26 0.06
C LEU A 138 -11.38 -20.77 0.23
N GLU A 139 -10.60 -21.35 1.12
CA GLU A 139 -10.60 -22.77 1.43
C GLU A 139 -11.96 -23.28 1.92
N GLU A 140 -12.61 -22.54 2.80
CA GLU A 140 -13.88 -22.96 3.37
C GLU A 140 -15.02 -22.83 2.36
N ALA A 141 -15.05 -21.74 1.58
CA ALA A 141 -16.03 -21.58 0.52
C ALA A 141 -15.91 -22.69 -0.56
N GLU A 142 -14.69 -23.09 -0.90
CA GLU A 142 -14.46 -24.18 -1.85
C GLU A 142 -14.98 -25.53 -1.33
N LYS A 143 -14.79 -25.85 -0.04
CA LYS A 143 -15.32 -27.05 0.61
C LYS A 143 -16.84 -27.08 0.58
N GLU A 144 -17.48 -25.91 0.71
CA GLU A 144 -18.94 -25.77 0.65
C GLU A 144 -19.48 -25.69 -0.79
N GLY A 145 -18.63 -25.85 -1.80
CA GLY A 145 -19.02 -25.93 -3.21
C GLY A 145 -19.20 -24.58 -3.91
N TYR A 146 -18.68 -23.50 -3.35
CA TYR A 146 -18.66 -22.18 -4.00
C TYR A 146 -17.36 -21.97 -4.76
N ALA A 147 -17.43 -21.15 -5.81
CA ALA A 147 -16.26 -20.49 -6.37
C ALA A 147 -16.15 -19.09 -5.73
N VAL A 148 -14.95 -18.56 -5.61
CA VAL A 148 -14.74 -17.22 -5.03
C VAL A 148 -13.98 -16.35 -6.01
N LEU A 149 -14.42 -15.10 -6.17
CA LEU A 149 -13.72 -14.03 -6.86
C LEU A 149 -13.17 -13.05 -5.80
N PRO A 150 -11.92 -13.19 -5.37
CA PRO A 150 -11.34 -12.37 -4.32
C PRO A 150 -10.67 -11.13 -4.93
N VAL A 151 -11.26 -9.97 -4.74
CA VAL A 151 -10.78 -8.69 -5.28
C VAL A 151 -10.21 -7.85 -4.15
N PHE A 152 -8.98 -7.35 -4.33
CA PHE A 152 -8.44 -6.34 -3.43
C PHE A 152 -8.51 -4.94 -4.06
N ALA A 153 -8.75 -3.93 -3.25
CA ALA A 153 -8.78 -2.53 -3.66
C ALA A 153 -8.39 -1.60 -2.50
N ASN A 154 -8.05 -0.36 -2.82
CA ASN A 154 -7.87 0.66 -1.80
C ASN A 154 -9.22 1.06 -1.16
N GLY A 155 -9.17 1.41 0.13
CA GLY A 155 -10.32 1.92 0.86
C GLY A 155 -10.56 3.43 0.67
N PHE A 156 -9.68 4.14 -0.02
CA PHE A 156 -9.79 5.57 -0.32
C PHE A 156 -9.28 5.84 -1.74
N ILE A 157 -9.67 6.98 -2.29
CA ILE A 157 -9.30 7.41 -3.64
C ILE A 157 -8.21 8.47 -3.52
N ASP A 158 -7.15 8.32 -4.30
CA ASP A 158 -6.18 9.37 -4.61
C ASP A 158 -5.97 9.40 -6.13
N GLU A 159 -6.71 10.27 -6.79
CA GLU A 159 -6.66 10.44 -8.26
C GLU A 159 -5.25 10.84 -8.72
N SER A 160 -4.51 11.61 -7.91
CA SER A 160 -3.16 12.04 -8.25
C SER A 160 -2.15 10.89 -8.26
N ALA A 161 -2.41 9.84 -7.49
CA ALA A 161 -1.65 8.60 -7.49
C ALA A 161 -2.13 7.58 -8.55
N GLY A 162 -3.27 7.88 -9.22
CA GLY A 162 -3.91 6.99 -10.18
C GLY A 162 -4.57 5.79 -9.51
N MET A 163 -5.16 5.98 -8.34
CA MET A 163 -5.94 4.97 -7.65
C MET A 163 -7.36 4.93 -8.24
N PRO A 164 -7.87 3.76 -8.65
CA PRO A 164 -9.24 3.63 -9.11
C PRO A 164 -10.23 3.82 -7.95
N SER A 165 -11.41 4.32 -8.26
CA SER A 165 -12.55 4.27 -7.34
C SER A 165 -13.04 2.83 -7.16
N LEU A 166 -13.74 2.57 -6.06
CA LEU A 166 -14.34 1.25 -5.84
C LEU A 166 -15.35 0.89 -6.94
N SER A 167 -16.08 1.87 -7.47
CA SER A 167 -17.01 1.66 -8.60
C SER A 167 -16.26 1.16 -9.85
N GLU A 168 -15.17 1.82 -10.22
CA GLU A 168 -14.33 1.38 -11.35
C GLU A 168 -13.75 -0.03 -11.14
N VAL A 169 -13.33 -0.36 -9.92
CA VAL A 169 -12.86 -1.71 -9.58
C VAL A 169 -13.97 -2.75 -9.78
N LEU A 170 -15.17 -2.49 -9.25
CA LEU A 170 -16.32 -3.40 -9.36
C LEU A 170 -16.88 -3.50 -10.79
N GLU A 171 -16.67 -2.50 -11.63
CA GLU A 171 -17.02 -2.54 -13.06
C GLU A 171 -15.96 -3.30 -13.89
N THR A 172 -14.73 -3.40 -13.38
CA THR A 172 -13.62 -4.04 -14.05
C THR A 172 -13.62 -5.56 -13.82
N TYR A 173 -14.01 -5.98 -12.63
CA TYR A 173 -13.99 -7.37 -12.19
C TYR A 173 -15.40 -7.90 -11.90
#